data_1c292df5d25f95044f1bf45e3f1b1ec6
#
_entry.id   1c292df5d25f95044f1bf45e3f1b1ec6
#
_cell.length_a   1.000
_cell.length_b   1.000
_cell.length_c   1.000
_cell.angle_alpha   90.00
_cell.angle_beta   90.00
_cell.angle_gamma   90.00
#
_symmetry.space_group_name_H-M   'P 1'
#
loop_
_entity.id
_entity.type
_entity.pdbx_description
1 polymer ?
#
loop_
_entity_poly.entity_id
_entity_poly.type
_entity_poly.pdbx_seq_one_letter_code
_entity_poly.pdbx_strand_id
1 'polypeptide(L)'
;KVDNEDRHTTRGERFMKKIMDKAIAEDVDEIYVTMFPTEELQGLIRMFEKFGFSHIADKPHEGGNAEYVLIKDMTTHVDDFKLDYPFVKKASSNKYVLSIVPEFHTHLFPDSILKNEKKYDLIQDVSETNSIYKIYLCWMQGTRNLKAGDKLIIYRTSDEEGKAYYRSVCTSVCTVCEVKTYRDFENEEEFIKYTNRYSVFKEHELRRWYKYKNNFIVIKMVYNIAFTKKVINMVMKEQVGLNPKYWGFFKLTDAQFDKLLELGEIDERYIID
;
A
#
# COMPACT_ATOMS: atom_id res chain seq x y z
N LYS A 1 -19.28 -6.29 13.94
CA LYS A 1 -20.38 -5.67 13.16
C LYS A 1 -19.88 -4.30 12.74
N VAL A 2 -19.81 -4.04 11.43
CA VAL A 2 -19.42 -2.72 10.92
C VAL A 2 -20.68 -1.88 10.87
N ASP A 3 -20.71 -0.77 11.58
CA ASP A 3 -21.86 0.14 11.59
C ASP A 3 -22.08 0.80 10.22
N ASN A 4 -23.32 1.19 9.93
CA ASN A 4 -23.68 1.76 8.63
C ASN A 4 -22.90 3.03 8.28
N GLU A 5 -22.48 3.81 9.27
CA GLU A 5 -21.65 5.02 9.10
C GLU A 5 -20.22 4.69 8.64
N ASP A 6 -19.75 3.47 8.90
CA ASP A 6 -18.41 2.99 8.56
C ASP A 6 -18.33 2.35 7.16
N ARG A 7 -19.47 2.18 6.50
CA ARG A 7 -19.52 1.69 5.12
C ARG A 7 -18.92 2.76 4.20
N HIS A 8 -17.90 2.37 3.43
CA HIS A 8 -17.13 3.19 2.50
C HIS A 8 -15.89 3.91 3.06
N THR A 9 -15.56 3.77 4.35
CA THR A 9 -14.37 4.40 4.97
C THR A 9 -13.07 3.59 4.81
N THR A 10 -13.09 2.48 4.05
CA THR A 10 -11.95 1.55 3.88
C THR A 10 -11.43 0.90 5.19
N ARG A 11 -12.13 1.06 6.31
CA ARG A 11 -11.78 0.39 7.59
C ARG A 11 -11.68 -1.12 7.44
N GLY A 12 -12.52 -1.73 6.57
CA GLY A 12 -12.43 -3.15 6.25
C GLY A 12 -11.08 -3.54 5.64
N GLU A 13 -10.51 -2.71 4.76
CA GLU A 13 -9.18 -2.94 4.19
C GLU A 13 -8.09 -2.84 5.27
N ARG A 14 -8.19 -1.88 6.20
CA ARG A 14 -7.26 -1.77 7.33
C ARG A 14 -7.33 -3.00 8.26
N PHE A 15 -8.55 -3.45 8.54
CA PHE A 15 -8.75 -4.65 9.35
C PHE A 15 -8.16 -5.89 8.67
N MET A 16 -8.42 -6.05 7.37
CA MET A 16 -7.82 -7.11 6.54
C MET A 16 -6.29 -7.07 6.61
N LYS A 17 -5.68 -5.90 6.44
CA LYS A 17 -4.22 -5.76 6.56
C LYS A 17 -3.73 -6.25 7.92
N LYS A 18 -4.37 -5.85 9.01
CA LYS A 18 -3.97 -6.27 10.38
C LYS A 18 -4.12 -7.78 10.60
N ILE A 19 -5.16 -8.41 10.04
CA ILE A 19 -5.32 -9.86 10.08
C ILE A 19 -4.15 -10.55 9.34
N MET A 20 -3.84 -10.09 8.14
CA MET A 20 -2.76 -10.63 7.33
C MET A 20 -1.38 -10.45 7.99
N ASP A 21 -1.09 -9.24 8.51
CA ASP A 21 0.13 -8.96 9.26
C ASP A 21 0.25 -9.90 10.49
N LYS A 22 -0.85 -10.15 11.19
CA LYS A 22 -0.88 -11.06 12.34
C LYS A 22 -0.67 -12.50 11.92
N ALA A 23 -1.31 -12.95 10.86
CA ALA A 23 -1.15 -14.31 10.33
C ALA A 23 0.31 -14.61 9.96
N ILE A 24 1.01 -13.68 9.30
CA ILE A 24 2.43 -13.81 9.00
C ILE A 24 3.28 -13.83 10.28
N ALA A 25 2.99 -12.93 11.23
CA ALA A 25 3.73 -12.89 12.50
C ALA A 25 3.61 -14.17 13.31
N GLU A 26 2.46 -14.86 13.24
CA GLU A 26 2.18 -16.13 13.93
C GLU A 26 2.52 -17.35 13.07
N ASP A 27 3.05 -17.16 11.86
CA ASP A 27 3.41 -18.24 10.92
C ASP A 27 2.24 -19.18 10.60
N VAL A 28 1.09 -18.59 10.26
CA VAL A 28 -0.16 -19.31 10.00
C VAL A 28 -0.25 -19.69 8.53
N ASP A 29 -0.50 -20.97 8.25
CA ASP A 29 -0.63 -21.51 6.89
C ASP A 29 -1.93 -21.12 6.20
N GLU A 30 -3.01 -20.97 6.96
CA GLU A 30 -4.35 -20.68 6.44
C GLU A 30 -5.10 -19.67 7.31
N ILE A 31 -5.85 -18.80 6.65
CA ILE A 31 -6.81 -17.90 7.31
C ILE A 31 -8.20 -18.28 6.82
N TYR A 32 -9.13 -18.55 7.73
CA TYR A 32 -10.51 -18.76 7.34
C TYR A 32 -11.46 -17.75 8.02
N VAL A 33 -12.55 -17.47 7.35
CA VAL A 33 -13.63 -16.64 7.85
C VAL A 33 -14.97 -17.24 7.46
N THR A 34 -15.95 -17.20 8.36
CA THR A 34 -17.32 -17.61 8.06
C THR A 34 -18.25 -16.40 8.09
N MET A 35 -19.19 -16.35 7.17
CA MET A 35 -20.21 -15.29 7.13
C MET A 35 -21.44 -15.72 6.35
N PHE A 36 -22.61 -15.18 6.73
CA PHE A 36 -23.82 -15.37 5.94
C PHE A 36 -23.76 -14.60 4.63
N PRO A 37 -24.13 -15.20 3.48
CA PRO A 37 -24.11 -14.55 2.17
C PRO A 37 -25.31 -13.61 1.96
N THR A 38 -25.51 -12.67 2.86
CA THR A 38 -26.57 -11.68 2.77
C THR A 38 -26.20 -10.56 1.80
N GLU A 39 -27.20 -9.85 1.25
CA GLU A 39 -26.96 -8.68 0.38
C GLU A 39 -26.06 -7.64 1.05
N GLU A 40 -26.23 -7.44 2.36
CA GLU A 40 -25.43 -6.50 3.14
C GLU A 40 -23.94 -6.88 3.21
N LEU A 41 -23.61 -8.18 3.19
CA LEU A 41 -22.25 -8.69 3.30
C LEU A 41 -21.58 -8.98 1.95
N GLN A 42 -22.29 -8.84 0.83
CA GLN A 42 -21.73 -9.06 -0.50
C GLN A 42 -20.49 -8.19 -0.80
N GLY A 43 -20.47 -6.95 -0.30
CA GLY A 43 -19.31 -6.06 -0.43
C GLY A 43 -18.09 -6.57 0.32
N LEU A 44 -18.33 -7.17 1.50
CA LEU A 44 -17.28 -7.76 2.34
C LEU A 44 -16.76 -9.07 1.71
N ILE A 45 -17.63 -9.94 1.24
CA ILE A 45 -17.26 -11.17 0.53
C ILE A 45 -16.35 -10.84 -0.66
N ARG A 46 -16.78 -9.94 -1.54
CA ARG A 46 -15.95 -9.48 -2.68
C ARG A 46 -14.62 -8.87 -2.26
N MET A 47 -14.55 -8.23 -1.09
CA MET A 47 -13.29 -7.72 -0.57
C MET A 47 -12.35 -8.87 -0.17
N PHE A 48 -12.84 -9.89 0.50
CA PHE A 48 -12.05 -11.08 0.84
C PHE A 48 -11.54 -11.80 -0.42
N GLU A 49 -12.42 -12.06 -1.39
CA GLU A 49 -12.07 -12.70 -2.67
C GLU A 49 -10.98 -11.93 -3.42
N LYS A 50 -11.07 -10.60 -3.44
CA LYS A 50 -10.08 -9.73 -4.07
C LYS A 50 -8.67 -9.84 -3.46
N PHE A 51 -8.58 -10.26 -2.20
CA PHE A 51 -7.32 -10.49 -1.49
C PHE A 51 -6.99 -11.98 -1.32
N GLY A 52 -7.54 -12.83 -2.21
CA GLY A 52 -7.13 -14.21 -2.35
C GLY A 52 -7.87 -15.21 -1.45
N PHE A 53 -8.97 -14.81 -0.81
CA PHE A 53 -9.84 -15.78 -0.18
C PHE A 53 -10.73 -16.46 -1.22
N SER A 54 -10.96 -17.74 -1.05
CA SER A 54 -11.84 -18.55 -1.91
C SER A 54 -12.96 -19.15 -1.07
N HIS A 55 -14.19 -19.14 -1.59
CA HIS A 55 -15.31 -19.89 -1.01
C HIS A 55 -15.09 -21.39 -1.25
N ILE A 56 -14.99 -22.16 -0.19
CA ILE A 56 -14.66 -23.58 -0.26
C ILE A 56 -15.78 -24.50 0.25
N ALA A 57 -16.67 -24.00 1.09
CA ALA A 57 -17.73 -24.79 1.70
C ALA A 57 -18.87 -23.92 2.21
N ASP A 58 -20.03 -24.55 2.37
CA ASP A 58 -21.18 -24.02 3.09
C ASP A 58 -21.31 -24.73 4.43
N LYS A 59 -21.23 -23.97 5.53
CA LYS A 59 -21.40 -24.48 6.89
C LYS A 59 -22.87 -24.39 7.29
N PRO A 60 -23.56 -25.53 7.51
CA PRO A 60 -24.95 -25.52 7.95
C PRO A 60 -25.11 -24.82 9.30
N HIS A 61 -26.19 -24.06 9.45
CA HIS A 61 -26.56 -23.41 10.71
C HIS A 61 -27.98 -23.83 11.13
N GLU A 62 -28.23 -23.89 12.42
CA GLU A 62 -29.52 -24.36 12.99
C GLU A 62 -30.76 -23.57 12.51
N GLY A 63 -30.58 -22.37 11.96
CA GLY A 63 -31.63 -21.52 11.38
C GLY A 63 -31.97 -21.79 9.90
N GLY A 64 -31.40 -22.84 9.28
CA GLY A 64 -31.65 -23.21 7.88
C GLY A 64 -30.87 -22.43 6.84
N ASN A 65 -30.15 -21.37 7.21
CA ASN A 65 -29.22 -20.65 6.34
C ASN A 65 -27.81 -21.23 6.51
N ALA A 66 -27.03 -21.30 5.44
CA ALA A 66 -25.64 -21.72 5.51
C ALA A 66 -24.71 -20.50 5.57
N GLU A 67 -23.63 -20.61 6.33
CA GLU A 67 -22.52 -19.65 6.31
C GLU A 67 -21.54 -20.04 5.20
N TYR A 68 -21.08 -19.07 4.41
CA TYR A 68 -19.93 -19.27 3.52
C TYR A 68 -18.67 -19.44 4.36
N VAL A 69 -17.87 -20.44 4.01
CA VAL A 69 -16.51 -20.62 4.52
C VAL A 69 -15.54 -20.13 3.46
N LEU A 70 -14.91 -19.00 3.72
CA LEU A 70 -13.88 -18.42 2.86
C LEU A 70 -12.50 -18.74 3.45
N ILE A 71 -11.59 -19.28 2.65
CA ILE A 71 -10.22 -19.59 3.08
C ILE A 71 -9.23 -18.85 2.18
N LYS A 72 -8.17 -18.35 2.79
CA LYS A 72 -6.93 -17.93 2.14
C LYS A 72 -5.80 -18.85 2.60
N ASP A 73 -5.18 -19.53 1.64
CA ASP A 73 -3.93 -20.23 1.81
C ASP A 73 -2.78 -19.20 1.78
N MET A 74 -1.95 -19.19 2.82
CA MET A 74 -0.82 -18.30 2.97
C MET A 74 0.48 -18.90 2.43
N THR A 75 0.46 -20.17 2.04
CA THR A 75 1.62 -20.92 1.54
C THR A 75 1.66 -21.02 0.01
N THR A 76 0.51 -20.84 -0.64
CA THR A 76 0.38 -20.95 -2.11
C THR A 76 0.28 -19.56 -2.75
N HIS A 77 1.07 -19.36 -3.82
CA HIS A 77 1.12 -18.09 -4.55
C HIS A 77 0.77 -18.28 -6.02
N VAL A 78 -0.08 -17.39 -6.54
CA VAL A 78 -0.64 -17.49 -7.89
C VAL A 78 -0.05 -16.48 -8.89
N ASP A 79 0.97 -15.74 -8.48
CA ASP A 79 1.63 -14.69 -9.27
C ASP A 79 0.72 -13.49 -9.59
N ASP A 80 -0.23 -13.20 -8.73
CA ASP A 80 -1.03 -11.98 -8.75
C ASP A 80 -0.85 -11.21 -7.43
N PHE A 81 -0.23 -10.05 -7.49
CA PHE A 81 0.11 -9.26 -6.29
C PHE A 81 -1.11 -8.80 -5.45
N LYS A 82 -2.34 -8.93 -5.96
CA LYS A 82 -3.56 -8.67 -5.19
C LYS A 82 -4.01 -9.92 -4.47
N LEU A 83 -4.05 -11.05 -5.20
CA LEU A 83 -4.42 -12.35 -4.64
C LEU A 83 -3.37 -12.84 -3.66
N ASP A 84 -2.08 -12.60 -3.96
CA ASP A 84 -0.94 -12.94 -3.11
C ASP A 84 -0.71 -11.91 -1.97
N TYR A 85 -1.53 -10.85 -1.87
CA TYR A 85 -1.38 -9.87 -0.77
C TYR A 85 -1.39 -10.56 0.59
N PRO A 86 -0.50 -10.24 1.55
CA PRO A 86 0.40 -9.08 1.58
C PRO A 86 1.82 -9.35 1.05
N PHE A 87 2.08 -10.50 0.46
CA PHE A 87 3.41 -10.92 0.03
C PHE A 87 4.01 -10.02 -1.05
N VAL A 88 5.33 -9.97 -1.07
CA VAL A 88 6.13 -9.20 -2.02
C VAL A 88 6.98 -10.15 -2.85
N LYS A 89 6.59 -10.39 -4.10
CA LYS A 89 7.37 -11.19 -5.04
C LYS A 89 8.57 -10.38 -5.54
N LYS A 90 9.79 -10.87 -5.33
CA LYS A 90 11.02 -10.19 -5.76
C LYS A 90 11.36 -10.43 -7.22
N ALA A 91 11.14 -11.66 -7.69
CA ALA A 91 11.49 -12.05 -9.05
C ALA A 91 10.73 -11.24 -10.11
N SER A 92 11.35 -11.08 -11.27
CA SER A 92 10.76 -10.53 -12.50
C SER A 92 10.17 -9.12 -12.40
N SER A 93 10.44 -8.36 -11.33
CA SER A 93 9.96 -6.99 -11.15
C SER A 93 11.10 -5.98 -11.04
N ASN A 94 10.88 -4.76 -11.54
CA ASN A 94 11.82 -3.69 -11.25
C ASN A 94 11.58 -3.13 -9.84
N LYS A 95 12.63 -2.59 -9.26
CA LYS A 95 12.63 -2.02 -7.92
C LYS A 95 13.04 -0.56 -8.00
N TYR A 96 12.33 0.29 -7.29
CA TYR A 96 12.57 1.73 -7.29
C TYR A 96 12.45 2.32 -5.89
N VAL A 97 13.08 3.46 -5.69
CA VAL A 97 12.78 4.36 -4.58
C VAL A 97 11.81 5.43 -5.08
N LEU A 98 10.73 5.67 -4.32
CA LEU A 98 9.78 6.74 -4.56
C LEU A 98 9.75 7.68 -3.36
N SER A 99 10.11 8.94 -3.57
CA SER A 99 10.05 9.92 -2.49
C SER A 99 8.66 10.50 -2.32
N ILE A 100 8.29 10.70 -1.06
CA ILE A 100 7.04 11.32 -0.64
C ILE A 100 7.37 12.33 0.44
N VAL A 101 6.80 13.52 0.34
CA VAL A 101 6.99 14.56 1.35
C VAL A 101 6.30 14.17 2.67
N PRO A 102 6.81 14.62 3.82
CA PRO A 102 6.35 14.20 5.15
C PRO A 102 4.84 14.32 5.34
N GLU A 103 4.26 15.43 4.94
CA GLU A 103 2.83 15.71 5.05
C GLU A 103 1.95 14.61 4.40
N PHE A 104 2.26 14.21 3.18
CA PHE A 104 1.51 13.17 2.48
C PHE A 104 1.86 11.76 2.96
N HIS A 105 3.14 11.55 3.33
CA HIS A 105 3.61 10.26 3.80
C HIS A 105 2.86 9.82 5.06
N THR A 106 2.74 10.69 6.06
CA THR A 106 2.13 10.37 7.35
C THR A 106 0.68 9.93 7.22
N HIS A 107 -0.09 10.56 6.33
CA HIS A 107 -1.47 10.20 6.07
C HIS A 107 -1.61 8.90 5.25
N LEU A 108 -0.75 8.68 4.26
CA LEU A 108 -0.80 7.47 3.43
C LEU A 108 -0.33 6.21 4.16
N PHE A 109 0.67 6.33 5.05
CA PHE A 109 1.36 5.19 5.65
C PHE A 109 1.33 5.22 7.19
N PRO A 110 0.17 4.97 7.81
CA PRO A 110 -0.03 5.12 9.27
C PRO A 110 0.82 4.15 10.10
N ASP A 111 1.21 2.99 9.54
CA ASP A 111 2.09 2.03 10.21
C ASP A 111 3.57 2.41 10.11
N SER A 112 3.89 3.46 9.34
CA SER A 112 5.25 3.93 9.07
C SER A 112 5.56 5.31 9.65
N ILE A 113 4.71 5.81 10.54
CA ILE A 113 4.88 7.10 11.23
C ILE A 113 6.16 7.07 12.08
N LEU A 114 6.91 8.18 12.08
CA LEU A 114 8.14 8.31 12.85
C LEU A 114 7.84 8.56 14.33
N LYS A 115 8.78 8.17 15.21
CA LYS A 115 8.63 8.30 16.66
C LYS A 115 8.48 9.77 17.15
N ASN A 116 9.02 10.71 16.40
CA ASN A 116 8.95 12.14 16.67
C ASN A 116 7.65 12.81 16.18
N GLU A 117 6.83 12.08 15.42
CA GLU A 117 5.52 12.56 14.97
C GLU A 117 4.47 12.21 16.03
N LYS A 118 3.64 13.19 16.41
CA LYS A 118 2.57 12.98 17.41
C LYS A 118 1.45 12.14 16.77
N LYS A 119 1.35 10.88 17.18
CA LYS A 119 0.39 9.93 16.60
C LYS A 119 -1.07 10.39 16.68
N TYR A 120 -1.45 11.12 17.73
CA TYR A 120 -2.85 11.47 17.99
C TYR A 120 -3.38 12.63 17.15
N ASP A 121 -2.49 13.52 16.68
CA ASP A 121 -2.89 14.67 15.87
C ASP A 121 -2.87 14.37 14.36
N LEU A 122 -2.33 13.20 13.96
CA LEU A 122 -1.99 12.88 12.58
C LEU A 122 -2.82 11.73 12.01
N ILE A 123 -3.32 10.82 12.84
CA ILE A 123 -4.14 9.68 12.37
C ILE A 123 -5.59 10.14 12.34
N GLN A 124 -6.02 10.59 11.17
CA GLN A 124 -7.44 10.74 10.88
C GLN A 124 -8.02 9.40 10.43
N ASP A 125 -9.24 9.11 10.88
CA ASP A 125 -9.97 7.93 10.44
C ASP A 125 -10.64 8.19 9.09
N VAL A 126 -9.81 8.31 8.06
CA VAL A 126 -10.19 8.62 6.69
C VAL A 126 -9.79 7.48 5.75
N SER A 127 -10.41 7.45 4.58
CA SER A 127 -10.29 6.34 3.62
C SER A 127 -8.85 6.09 3.16
N GLU A 128 -8.10 7.13 2.83
CA GLU A 128 -6.73 7.03 2.36
C GLU A 128 -5.77 6.50 3.43
N THR A 129 -6.01 6.80 4.70
CA THR A 129 -5.22 6.28 5.83
C THR A 129 -5.50 4.79 6.05
N ASN A 130 -6.77 4.38 5.99
CA ASN A 130 -7.20 3.02 6.30
C ASN A 130 -7.01 2.04 5.14
N SER A 131 -6.96 2.52 3.90
CA SER A 131 -6.91 1.66 2.72
C SER A 131 -5.60 0.87 2.59
N ILE A 132 -5.68 -0.33 2.02
CA ILE A 132 -4.54 -1.08 1.50
C ILE A 132 -4.02 -0.43 0.22
N TYR A 133 -4.92 0.03 -0.64
CA TYR A 133 -4.55 0.78 -1.83
C TYR A 133 -4.19 2.22 -1.48
N LYS A 134 -3.12 2.72 -2.10
CA LYS A 134 -2.67 4.10 -1.99
C LYS A 134 -2.61 4.72 -3.39
N ILE A 135 -3.02 5.97 -3.49
CA ILE A 135 -2.84 6.77 -4.70
C ILE A 135 -1.96 7.97 -4.37
N TYR A 136 -0.87 8.09 -5.11
CA TYR A 136 0.06 9.20 -5.01
C TYR A 136 0.11 9.96 -6.34
N LEU A 137 -0.01 11.28 -6.27
CA LEU A 137 0.07 12.18 -7.43
C LEU A 137 1.43 12.90 -7.42
N CYS A 138 2.10 12.91 -8.56
CA CYS A 138 3.40 13.58 -8.68
C CYS A 138 3.65 14.09 -10.11
N TRP A 139 4.75 14.86 -10.25
CA TRP A 139 5.27 15.32 -11.55
C TRP A 139 6.60 14.66 -11.93
N MET A 140 7.02 13.65 -11.23
CA MET A 140 8.27 12.93 -11.48
C MET A 140 8.13 12.09 -12.74
N GLN A 141 8.55 12.64 -13.90
CA GLN A 141 8.33 12.05 -15.22
C GLN A 141 8.88 10.61 -15.35
N GLY A 142 9.92 10.26 -14.64
CA GLY A 142 10.46 8.89 -14.61
C GLY A 142 9.45 7.84 -14.13
N THR A 143 8.49 8.23 -13.29
CA THR A 143 7.47 7.31 -12.76
C THR A 143 6.46 6.83 -13.81
N ARG A 144 6.39 7.44 -14.99
CA ARG A 144 5.59 6.97 -16.13
C ARG A 144 5.98 5.57 -16.61
N ASN A 145 7.24 5.19 -16.38
CA ASN A 145 7.78 3.91 -16.82
C ASN A 145 7.50 2.75 -15.86
N LEU A 146 6.91 3.04 -14.70
CA LEU A 146 6.47 2.03 -13.75
C LEU A 146 5.42 1.12 -14.38
N LYS A 147 5.50 -0.16 -14.06
CA LYS A 147 4.56 -1.19 -14.51
C LYS A 147 3.89 -1.85 -13.31
N ALA A 148 2.72 -2.43 -13.54
CA ALA A 148 2.08 -3.27 -12.54
C ALA A 148 3.05 -4.38 -12.09
N GLY A 149 3.13 -4.61 -10.77
CA GLY A 149 4.07 -5.55 -10.19
C GLY A 149 5.43 -4.95 -9.78
N ASP A 150 5.84 -3.79 -10.30
CA ASP A 150 7.08 -3.12 -9.86
C ASP A 150 7.03 -2.81 -8.36
N LYS A 151 8.18 -2.87 -7.69
CA LYS A 151 8.31 -2.63 -6.24
C LYS A 151 8.79 -1.22 -5.96
N LEU A 152 8.19 -0.60 -4.97
CA LEU A 152 8.54 0.73 -4.50
C LEU A 152 8.99 0.68 -3.05
N ILE A 153 10.22 1.11 -2.80
CA ILE A 153 10.64 1.52 -1.46
C ILE A 153 10.18 2.96 -1.26
N ILE A 154 9.31 3.17 -0.30
CA ILE A 154 8.80 4.51 0.03
C ILE A 154 9.83 5.25 0.86
N TYR A 155 10.27 6.39 0.35
CA TYR A 155 11.27 7.26 0.95
C TYR A 155 10.61 8.57 1.40
N ARG A 156 10.45 8.74 2.70
CA ARG A 156 9.97 9.97 3.31
C ARG A 156 11.09 10.99 3.29
N THR A 157 10.89 12.12 2.62
CA THR A 157 11.87 13.19 2.59
C THR A 157 12.01 13.87 3.96
N SER A 158 13.05 14.69 4.11
CA SER A 158 13.25 15.48 5.34
C SER A 158 12.11 16.47 5.55
N ASP A 159 11.73 16.65 6.80
CA ASP A 159 10.83 17.70 7.28
C ASP A 159 11.58 19.01 7.59
N GLU A 160 12.92 19.00 7.49
CA GLU A 160 13.77 20.18 7.66
C GLU A 160 14.74 20.31 6.47
N GLU A 161 14.85 21.52 5.94
CA GLU A 161 15.78 21.82 4.87
C GLU A 161 17.24 21.59 5.29
N GLY A 162 18.05 21.05 4.38
CA GLY A 162 19.46 20.75 4.61
C GLY A 162 19.74 19.53 5.50
N LYS A 163 18.74 18.93 6.15
CA LYS A 163 18.94 17.81 7.07
C LYS A 163 18.56 16.44 6.49
N ALA A 164 18.46 16.31 5.18
CA ALA A 164 18.04 15.07 4.52
C ALA A 164 18.87 13.84 4.93
N TYR A 165 20.16 14.01 5.16
CA TYR A 165 21.10 12.95 5.51
C TYR A 165 20.69 12.14 6.75
N TYR A 166 20.11 12.80 7.76
CA TYR A 166 19.67 12.17 9.01
C TYR A 166 18.17 12.04 9.18
N ARG A 167 17.39 12.84 8.45
CA ARG A 167 15.93 12.93 8.67
C ARG A 167 15.09 12.31 7.56
N SER A 168 15.67 12.09 6.38
CA SER A 168 14.97 11.34 5.34
C SER A 168 15.16 9.85 5.54
N VAL A 169 14.08 9.06 5.35
CA VAL A 169 14.09 7.64 5.72
C VAL A 169 13.30 6.78 4.73
N CYS A 170 13.75 5.55 4.50
CA CYS A 170 12.92 4.50 3.93
C CYS A 170 12.00 3.92 4.99
N THR A 171 10.74 3.68 4.63
CA THR A 171 9.68 3.39 5.60
C THR A 171 8.83 2.19 5.27
N SER A 172 8.68 1.84 3.97
CA SER A 172 7.69 0.86 3.53
C SER A 172 8.06 0.25 2.20
N VAL A 173 7.47 -0.92 1.92
CA VAL A 173 7.42 -1.53 0.59
C VAL A 173 6.01 -1.46 0.05
N CYS A 174 5.88 -1.04 -1.20
CA CYS A 174 4.63 -1.07 -1.94
C CYS A 174 4.82 -1.79 -3.28
N THR A 175 3.73 -2.35 -3.82
CA THR A 175 3.70 -2.91 -5.18
C THR A 175 2.83 -2.03 -6.07
N VAL A 176 3.35 -1.63 -7.22
CA VAL A 176 2.60 -0.82 -8.20
C VAL A 176 1.43 -1.64 -8.77
N CYS A 177 0.23 -1.04 -8.73
CA CYS A 177 -0.95 -1.61 -9.38
C CYS A 177 -1.12 -1.08 -10.79
N GLU A 178 -1.00 0.23 -10.91
CA GLU A 178 -1.32 0.94 -12.15
C GLU A 178 -0.71 2.34 -12.10
N VAL A 179 -0.34 2.83 -13.27
CA VAL A 179 0.09 4.23 -13.45
C VAL A 179 -0.76 4.86 -14.53
N LYS A 180 -1.32 6.00 -14.21
CA LYS A 180 -2.11 6.82 -15.14
C LYS A 180 -1.51 8.20 -15.27
N THR A 181 -1.72 8.78 -16.43
CA THR A 181 -1.40 10.18 -16.73
C THR A 181 -2.69 10.97 -16.91
N TYR A 182 -2.59 12.28 -17.04
CA TYR A 182 -3.74 13.13 -17.36
C TYR A 182 -4.55 12.61 -18.56
N ARG A 183 -3.88 12.05 -19.58
CA ARG A 183 -4.50 11.60 -20.84
C ARG A 183 -5.29 10.31 -20.71
N ASP A 184 -5.14 9.59 -19.61
CA ASP A 184 -5.81 8.32 -19.35
C ASP A 184 -7.16 8.49 -18.66
N PHE A 185 -7.60 9.74 -18.47
CA PHE A 185 -8.91 10.10 -17.94
C PHE A 185 -9.72 10.83 -19.01
N GLU A 186 -10.94 10.39 -19.23
CA GLU A 186 -11.85 11.01 -20.21
C GLU A 186 -12.25 12.42 -19.77
N ASN A 187 -12.41 12.64 -18.48
CA ASN A 187 -12.85 13.90 -17.90
C ASN A 187 -12.46 14.03 -16.42
N GLU A 188 -12.71 15.21 -15.86
CA GLU A 188 -12.39 15.54 -14.47
C GLU A 188 -13.13 14.63 -13.47
N GLU A 189 -14.38 14.29 -13.73
CA GLU A 189 -15.20 13.48 -12.81
C GLU A 189 -14.65 12.03 -12.73
N GLU A 190 -14.20 11.46 -13.84
CA GLU A 190 -13.54 10.15 -13.84
C GLU A 190 -12.24 10.20 -13.02
N PHE A 191 -11.43 11.25 -13.19
CA PHE A 191 -10.22 11.45 -12.41
C PHE A 191 -10.52 11.55 -10.91
N ILE A 192 -11.51 12.36 -10.51
CA ILE A 192 -11.93 12.51 -9.11
C ILE A 192 -12.42 11.17 -8.54
N LYS A 193 -13.29 10.47 -9.25
CA LYS A 193 -13.81 9.15 -8.83
C LYS A 193 -12.70 8.13 -8.63
N TYR A 194 -11.67 8.18 -9.48
CA TYR A 194 -10.53 7.28 -9.39
C TYR A 194 -9.61 7.61 -8.20
N THR A 195 -9.36 8.88 -7.94
CA THR A 195 -8.33 9.33 -6.98
C THR A 195 -8.85 9.59 -5.58
N ASN A 196 -10.06 10.12 -5.41
CA ASN A 196 -10.55 10.69 -4.16
C ASN A 196 -10.50 9.73 -2.96
N ARG A 197 -10.78 8.44 -3.20
CA ARG A 197 -10.88 7.44 -2.12
C ARG A 197 -9.54 7.04 -1.50
N TYR A 198 -8.45 7.11 -2.26
CA TYR A 198 -7.15 6.52 -1.91
C TYR A 198 -6.01 7.51 -1.88
N SER A 199 -6.27 8.80 -2.14
CA SER A 199 -5.28 9.87 -2.11
C SER A 199 -5.49 10.77 -0.89
N VAL A 200 -4.44 11.46 -0.47
CA VAL A 200 -4.48 12.42 0.63
C VAL A 200 -5.09 13.77 0.24
N PHE A 201 -5.31 13.99 -1.05
CA PHE A 201 -5.82 15.26 -1.55
C PHE A 201 -7.34 15.33 -1.41
N LYS A 202 -7.82 16.45 -0.91
CA LYS A 202 -9.26 16.75 -0.88
C LYS A 202 -9.79 16.97 -2.30
N GLU A 203 -11.08 16.76 -2.51
CA GLU A 203 -11.71 16.88 -3.84
C GLU A 203 -11.39 18.21 -4.53
N HIS A 204 -11.45 19.33 -3.81
CA HIS A 204 -11.14 20.64 -4.39
C HIS A 204 -9.67 20.79 -4.83
N GLU A 205 -8.74 20.10 -4.16
CA GLU A 205 -7.32 20.06 -4.54
C GLU A 205 -7.14 19.17 -5.78
N LEU A 206 -7.81 18.01 -5.82
CA LEU A 206 -7.82 17.13 -7.00
C LEU A 206 -8.36 17.86 -8.24
N ARG A 207 -9.48 18.59 -8.11
CA ARG A 207 -10.00 19.44 -9.20
C ARG A 207 -8.99 20.47 -9.66
N ARG A 208 -8.27 21.06 -8.73
CA ARG A 208 -7.19 21.99 -9.03
C ARG A 208 -6.00 21.31 -9.75
N TRP A 209 -5.65 20.07 -9.33
CA TRP A 209 -4.67 19.25 -10.04
C TRP A 209 -5.07 19.02 -11.50
N TYR A 210 -6.31 18.60 -11.73
CA TYR A 210 -6.82 18.30 -13.05
C TYR A 210 -6.83 19.54 -13.93
N LYS A 211 -7.32 20.66 -13.42
CA LYS A 211 -7.48 21.90 -14.18
C LYS A 211 -6.15 22.57 -14.59
N TYR A 212 -5.16 22.59 -13.68
CA TYR A 212 -3.96 23.39 -13.88
C TYR A 212 -2.66 22.59 -14.08
N LYS A 213 -2.71 21.28 -14.00
CA LYS A 213 -1.53 20.44 -13.92
C LYS A 213 -1.65 19.20 -14.80
N ASN A 214 -1.81 19.46 -16.10
CA ASN A 214 -2.03 18.44 -17.13
C ASN A 214 -0.88 17.45 -17.38
N ASN A 215 0.25 17.59 -16.68
CA ASN A 215 1.41 16.68 -16.78
C ASN A 215 1.60 15.81 -15.51
N PHE A 216 0.61 15.71 -14.65
CA PHE A 216 0.69 14.88 -13.47
C PHE A 216 0.67 13.38 -13.82
N ILE A 217 1.21 12.62 -12.90
CA ILE A 217 1.22 11.16 -12.93
C ILE A 217 0.53 10.67 -11.68
N VAL A 218 -0.38 9.72 -11.83
CA VAL A 218 -1.12 9.06 -10.76
C VAL A 218 -0.56 7.65 -10.61
N ILE A 219 0.01 7.35 -9.46
CA ILE A 219 0.54 6.03 -9.12
C ILE A 219 -0.43 5.39 -8.13
N LYS A 220 -1.05 4.29 -8.53
CA LYS A 220 -1.82 3.43 -7.64
C LYS A 220 -0.97 2.26 -7.22
N MET A 221 -0.87 2.01 -5.92
CA MET A 221 -0.03 0.97 -5.35
C MET A 221 -0.72 0.25 -4.20
N VAL A 222 -0.32 -0.96 -3.92
CA VAL A 222 -0.68 -1.72 -2.72
C VAL A 222 0.38 -1.46 -1.65
N TYR A 223 -0.05 -1.12 -0.44
CA TYR A 223 0.81 -0.99 0.72
C TYR A 223 1.03 -2.37 1.35
N ASN A 224 2.16 -3.00 1.05
CA ASN A 224 2.47 -4.34 1.53
C ASN A 224 2.97 -4.33 2.99
N ILE A 225 4.13 -3.69 3.26
CA ILE A 225 4.85 -3.86 4.51
C ILE A 225 5.42 -2.52 4.99
N ALA A 226 5.30 -2.25 6.29
CA ALA A 226 6.08 -1.21 6.96
C ALA A 226 7.47 -1.74 7.35
N PHE A 227 8.51 -0.96 7.18
CA PHE A 227 9.81 -1.27 7.76
C PHE A 227 9.72 -1.28 9.29
N THR A 228 10.21 -2.33 9.92
CA THR A 228 10.33 -2.40 11.39
C THR A 228 11.31 -1.36 11.87
N LYS A 229 12.46 -1.26 11.21
CA LYS A 229 13.49 -0.26 11.45
C LYS A 229 13.58 0.70 10.27
N LYS A 230 13.38 2.00 10.52
CA LYS A 230 13.49 3.02 9.47
C LYS A 230 14.95 3.19 9.04
N VAL A 231 15.21 3.14 7.74
CA VAL A 231 16.57 3.24 7.17
C VAL A 231 16.80 4.69 6.74
N ILE A 232 17.65 5.42 7.48
CA ILE A 232 17.95 6.83 7.19
C ILE A 232 18.83 6.99 5.95
N ASN A 233 18.78 8.17 5.34
CA ASN A 233 19.53 8.47 4.11
C ASN A 233 21.06 8.23 4.27
N MET A 234 21.63 8.53 5.43
CA MET A 234 23.04 8.21 5.73
C MET A 234 23.32 6.73 5.51
N VAL A 235 22.53 5.84 6.12
CA VAL A 235 22.70 4.39 6.00
C VAL A 235 22.51 3.91 4.54
N MET A 236 21.54 4.52 3.82
CA MET A 236 21.34 4.23 2.39
C MET A 236 22.59 4.55 1.57
N LYS A 237 23.27 5.64 1.86
CA LYS A 237 24.52 6.03 1.17
C LYS A 237 25.69 5.14 1.57
N GLU A 238 25.91 4.94 2.86
CA GLU A 238 27.11 4.31 3.38
C GLU A 238 27.07 2.78 3.31
N GLN A 239 25.92 2.16 3.55
CA GLN A 239 25.79 0.70 3.63
C GLN A 239 25.16 0.07 2.40
N VAL A 240 24.31 0.81 1.66
CA VAL A 240 23.69 0.32 0.42
C VAL A 240 24.38 0.87 -0.82
N GLY A 241 25.20 1.90 -0.67
CA GLY A 241 25.94 2.52 -1.76
C GLY A 241 25.07 3.39 -2.68
N LEU A 242 23.96 3.94 -2.17
CA LEU A 242 23.06 4.75 -2.97
C LEU A 242 23.53 6.20 -3.07
N ASN A 243 23.77 6.65 -4.29
CA ASN A 243 24.12 8.05 -4.56
C ASN A 243 23.48 8.55 -5.87
N PRO A 244 22.15 8.54 -5.98
CA PRO A 244 21.47 9.00 -7.19
C PRO A 244 21.64 10.52 -7.37
N LYS A 245 21.64 10.98 -8.63
CA LYS A 245 21.63 12.42 -8.96
C LYS A 245 20.37 13.11 -8.45
N TYR A 246 19.25 12.37 -8.39
CA TYR A 246 17.95 12.87 -7.95
C TYR A 246 17.29 11.87 -7.00
N TRP A 247 17.02 12.28 -5.77
CA TRP A 247 16.44 11.43 -4.71
C TRP A 247 14.92 11.28 -4.79
N GLY A 248 14.27 11.91 -5.74
CA GLY A 248 12.81 11.84 -5.88
C GLY A 248 12.32 10.49 -6.40
N PHE A 249 13.00 9.97 -7.43
CA PHE A 249 12.67 8.68 -8.04
C PHE A 249 13.88 8.10 -8.76
N PHE A 250 14.25 6.86 -8.44
CA PHE A 250 15.35 6.17 -9.09
C PHE A 250 15.25 4.65 -8.95
N LYS A 251 15.89 3.93 -9.87
CA LYS A 251 15.91 2.46 -9.90
C LYS A 251 16.95 1.91 -8.93
N LEU A 252 16.60 0.78 -8.31
CA LEU A 252 17.47 -0.05 -7.48
C LEU A 252 17.93 -1.29 -8.27
N THR A 253 19.11 -1.79 -7.95
CA THR A 253 19.48 -3.18 -8.24
C THR A 253 18.81 -4.13 -7.27
N ASP A 254 18.75 -5.43 -7.60
CA ASP A 254 18.20 -6.44 -6.70
C ASP A 254 18.96 -6.48 -5.37
N ALA A 255 20.29 -6.46 -5.43
CA ALA A 255 21.15 -6.43 -4.23
C ALA A 255 20.90 -5.20 -3.34
N GLN A 256 20.65 -4.02 -3.94
CA GLN A 256 20.32 -2.81 -3.17
C GLN A 256 18.94 -2.91 -2.52
N PHE A 257 17.99 -3.49 -3.22
CA PHE A 257 16.66 -3.74 -2.68
C PHE A 257 16.71 -4.71 -1.50
N ASP A 258 17.37 -5.87 -1.68
CA ASP A 258 17.54 -6.88 -0.62
C ASP A 258 18.26 -6.28 0.61
N LYS A 259 19.30 -5.48 0.39
CA LYS A 259 20.00 -4.80 1.49
C LYS A 259 19.13 -3.80 2.23
N LEU A 260 18.21 -3.12 1.54
CA LEU A 260 17.24 -2.23 2.19
C LEU A 260 16.20 -3.01 3.00
N LEU A 261 15.75 -4.18 2.54
CA LEU A 261 14.85 -5.05 3.30
C LEU A 261 15.52 -5.57 4.58
N GLU A 262 16.77 -6.04 4.49
CA GLU A 262 17.58 -6.48 5.63
C GLU A 262 17.74 -5.36 6.66
N LEU A 263 18.22 -4.18 6.23
CA LEU A 263 18.42 -3.02 7.11
C LEU A 263 17.10 -2.48 7.71
N GLY A 264 16.02 -2.68 7.00
CA GLY A 264 14.65 -2.34 7.42
C GLY A 264 14.04 -3.34 8.39
N GLU A 265 14.77 -4.44 8.67
CA GLU A 265 14.30 -5.55 9.52
C GLU A 265 12.91 -6.05 9.07
N ILE A 266 12.78 -6.27 7.74
CA ILE A 266 11.58 -6.85 7.16
C ILE A 266 11.57 -8.35 7.47
N ASP A 267 10.43 -8.83 7.94
CA ASP A 267 10.21 -10.26 8.15
C ASP A 267 10.26 -10.99 6.79
N GLU A 268 11.20 -11.92 6.66
CA GLU A 268 11.44 -12.65 5.40
C GLU A 268 10.21 -13.42 4.91
N ARG A 269 9.30 -13.78 5.81
CA ARG A 269 8.04 -14.47 5.47
C ARG A 269 7.10 -13.64 4.58
N TYR A 270 7.26 -12.32 4.52
CA TYR A 270 6.55 -11.50 3.54
C TYR A 270 7.13 -11.60 2.12
N ILE A 271 8.34 -12.15 1.97
CA ILE A 271 9.08 -12.11 0.73
C ILE A 271 8.97 -13.48 0.03
N ILE A 272 8.53 -13.46 -1.22
CA ILE A 272 8.47 -14.63 -2.08
C ILE A 272 9.31 -14.41 -3.33
N ASP A 273 9.88 -15.48 -3.87
CA ASP A 273 10.74 -15.47 -5.06
C ASP A 273 9.94 -15.58 -6.37
#